data_8404eb7cded8e130a8ca24c50006118c
#
_entry.id   8404eb7cded8e130a8ca24c50006118c
#
_cell.length_a   1.000
_cell.length_b   1.000
_cell.length_c   1.000
_cell.angle_alpha   90.00
_cell.angle_beta   90.00
_cell.angle_gamma   90.00
#
_symmetry.space_group_name_H-M   'P 1'
#
loop_
_entity.id
_entity.type
_entity.pdbx_description
1 polymer ?
#
loop_
_entity_poly.entity_id
_entity_poly.type
_entity_poly.pdbx_seq_one_letter_code
_entity_poly.pdbx_strand_id
1 'polypeptide(L)'
;MDRRKVFTIFVVLFGLFSASCSTSLFKVKPATELPPLPADSRNTEANGLTVTVAPLLTDEQTQELFEVNLPMTGVLAVRAQLQAPSGTPLELKRARFVVHDAQNREWKLLSPKQTVSRIMSANGMKLYNPNARKQFESEITSYSFDTKTPLDSTRSGFLFFQTPDKRAVDANQKLTLSIERLPQPVSIALN
;
A
#
# COMPACT_ATOMS: atom_id res chain seq x y z
N MET A 1 -40.44 8.96 -44.87
CA MET A 1 -39.39 8.64 -43.93
C MET A 1 -39.98 7.70 -42.89
N ASP A 2 -39.55 6.44 -42.87
CA ASP A 2 -40.25 5.32 -42.23
C ASP A 2 -40.05 5.41 -40.69
N ARG A 3 -41.15 5.53 -39.94
CA ARG A 3 -41.11 5.68 -38.46
C ARG A 3 -40.35 4.54 -37.74
N ARG A 4 -40.29 3.37 -38.33
CA ARG A 4 -39.55 2.22 -37.80
C ARG A 4 -38.02 2.43 -37.83
N LYS A 5 -37.49 3.08 -38.85
CA LYS A 5 -36.05 3.38 -38.98
C LYS A 5 -35.58 4.44 -37.96
N VAL A 6 -36.43 5.41 -37.63
CA VAL A 6 -36.13 6.45 -36.64
C VAL A 6 -36.03 5.85 -35.23
N PHE A 7 -36.93 4.88 -34.92
CA PHE A 7 -36.93 4.23 -33.59
C PHE A 7 -35.67 3.35 -33.36
N THR A 8 -35.24 2.65 -34.42
CA THR A 8 -34.03 1.79 -34.34
C THR A 8 -32.76 2.61 -34.14
N ILE A 9 -32.66 3.77 -34.80
CA ILE A 9 -31.52 4.69 -34.63
C ILE A 9 -31.48 5.27 -33.21
N PHE A 10 -32.64 5.58 -32.62
CA PHE A 10 -32.69 6.13 -31.26
C PHE A 10 -32.29 5.10 -30.18
N VAL A 11 -32.63 3.82 -30.37
CA VAL A 11 -32.27 2.74 -29.45
C VAL A 11 -30.75 2.44 -29.52
N VAL A 12 -30.15 2.51 -30.71
CA VAL A 12 -28.68 2.30 -30.86
C VAL A 12 -27.88 3.48 -30.29
N LEU A 13 -28.38 4.73 -30.41
CA LEU A 13 -27.70 5.89 -29.80
C LEU A 13 -27.76 5.88 -28.27
N PHE A 14 -28.82 5.33 -27.66
CA PHE A 14 -28.95 5.28 -26.20
C PHE A 14 -28.14 4.19 -25.57
N GLY A 15 -27.73 3.15 -26.32
CA GLY A 15 -26.91 2.03 -25.84
C GLY A 15 -25.40 2.37 -25.70
N LEU A 16 -24.93 3.47 -26.27
CA LEU A 16 -23.50 3.83 -26.30
C LEU A 16 -23.05 4.73 -25.11
N PHE A 17 -23.97 5.19 -24.26
CA PHE A 17 -23.64 6.07 -23.12
C PHE A 17 -23.48 5.34 -21.78
N SER A 18 -23.50 4.02 -21.75
CA SER A 18 -23.38 3.24 -20.51
C SER A 18 -21.95 2.83 -20.16
N ALA A 19 -20.91 3.37 -20.81
CA ALA A 19 -19.56 3.29 -20.31
C ALA A 19 -19.41 4.23 -19.13
N SER A 20 -19.98 3.84 -17.98
CA SER A 20 -19.70 4.47 -16.70
C SER A 20 -18.21 4.24 -16.40
N CYS A 21 -17.37 5.17 -16.82
CA CYS A 21 -16.01 5.27 -16.32
C CYS A 21 -16.09 5.49 -14.80
N SER A 22 -16.01 4.42 -14.02
CA SER A 22 -15.72 4.53 -12.60
C SER A 22 -14.26 4.99 -12.48
N THR A 23 -14.06 6.30 -12.49
CA THR A 23 -12.73 6.85 -12.18
C THR A 23 -12.37 6.46 -10.76
N SER A 24 -11.20 5.84 -10.58
CA SER A 24 -10.62 5.61 -9.26
C SER A 24 -10.52 6.93 -8.50
N LEU A 25 -10.65 6.86 -7.19
CA LEU A 25 -10.48 8.01 -6.28
C LEU A 25 -9.08 8.63 -6.40
N PHE A 26 -8.11 7.75 -6.47
CA PHE A 26 -6.70 8.03 -6.67
C PHE A 26 -6.17 6.99 -7.65
N LYS A 27 -5.28 7.38 -8.53
CA LYS A 27 -4.62 6.44 -9.41
C LYS A 27 -3.40 5.90 -8.70
N VAL A 28 -3.35 4.61 -8.52
CA VAL A 28 -2.16 3.94 -8.03
C VAL A 28 -1.33 3.53 -9.24
N LYS A 29 -0.05 3.90 -9.26
CA LYS A 29 0.86 3.58 -10.35
C LYS A 29 0.93 2.05 -10.53
N PRO A 30 0.81 1.48 -11.74
CA PRO A 30 0.86 0.02 -11.92
C PRO A 30 2.13 -0.60 -11.33
N ALA A 31 2.04 -1.80 -10.75
CA ALA A 31 3.18 -2.47 -10.12
C ALA A 31 4.37 -2.68 -11.07
N THR A 32 4.08 -2.84 -12.36
CA THR A 32 5.09 -2.95 -13.44
C THR A 32 5.83 -1.65 -13.74
N GLU A 33 5.28 -0.52 -13.29
CA GLU A 33 5.86 0.82 -13.47
C GLU A 33 6.57 1.34 -12.21
N LEU A 34 6.61 0.52 -11.15
CA LEU A 34 7.34 0.89 -9.95
C LEU A 34 8.84 0.98 -10.27
N PRO A 35 9.50 2.08 -9.92
CA PRO A 35 10.95 2.18 -10.06
C PRO A 35 11.63 1.10 -9.20
N PRO A 36 12.89 0.74 -9.46
CA PRO A 36 13.65 -0.11 -8.55
C PRO A 36 13.68 0.50 -7.14
N LEU A 37 14.01 -0.30 -6.12
CA LEU A 37 14.22 0.23 -4.77
C LEU A 37 15.28 1.34 -4.83
N PRO A 38 15.10 2.46 -4.12
CA PRO A 38 16.10 3.53 -4.05
C PRO A 38 17.47 3.02 -3.59
N ALA A 39 18.54 3.64 -4.07
CA ALA A 39 19.91 3.23 -3.73
C ALA A 39 20.23 3.42 -2.23
N ASP A 40 19.52 4.31 -1.55
CA ASP A 40 19.63 4.57 -0.10
C ASP A 40 18.73 3.68 0.75
N SER A 41 18.10 2.65 0.14
CA SER A 41 17.32 1.66 0.88
C SER A 41 18.14 1.01 1.98
N ARG A 42 17.52 0.85 3.14
CA ARG A 42 18.17 0.17 4.28
C ARG A 42 18.01 -1.34 4.11
N ASN A 43 19.06 -2.08 4.49
CA ASN A 43 19.00 -3.53 4.49
C ASN A 43 19.54 -4.11 5.80
N THR A 44 19.09 -5.31 6.13
CA THR A 44 19.61 -6.12 7.23
C THR A 44 19.43 -7.59 6.89
N GLU A 45 20.24 -8.43 7.51
CA GLU A 45 20.16 -9.87 7.34
C GLU A 45 20.09 -10.56 8.71
N ALA A 46 19.22 -11.56 8.82
CA ALA A 46 19.12 -12.41 10.00
C ALA A 46 18.72 -13.84 9.59
N ASN A 47 19.52 -14.82 9.94
CA ASN A 47 19.31 -16.24 9.59
C ASN A 47 19.07 -16.50 8.10
N GLY A 48 19.80 -15.81 7.22
CA GLY A 48 19.65 -15.90 5.77
C GLY A 48 18.38 -15.20 5.21
N LEU A 49 17.55 -14.61 6.07
CA LEU A 49 16.50 -13.70 5.63
C LEU A 49 17.11 -12.31 5.40
N THR A 50 17.14 -11.88 4.15
CA THR A 50 17.50 -10.50 3.82
C THR A 50 16.25 -9.64 3.75
N VAL A 51 16.25 -8.52 4.46
CA VAL A 51 15.18 -7.54 4.49
C VAL A 51 15.70 -6.21 3.98
N THR A 52 15.12 -5.70 2.89
CA THR A 52 15.45 -4.38 2.34
C THR A 52 14.19 -3.51 2.40
N VAL A 53 14.34 -2.28 2.89
CA VAL A 53 13.21 -1.36 3.08
C VAL A 53 13.52 0.04 2.60
N ALA A 54 12.50 0.72 2.09
CA ALA A 54 12.51 2.14 1.74
C ALA A 54 11.20 2.78 2.23
N PRO A 55 11.24 3.61 3.28
CA PRO A 55 10.07 4.34 3.73
C PRO A 55 9.75 5.50 2.77
N LEU A 56 8.48 5.77 2.55
CA LEU A 56 8.01 6.96 1.84
C LEU A 56 7.61 8.01 2.87
N LEU A 57 8.49 8.95 3.11
CA LEU A 57 8.38 9.94 4.19
C LEU A 57 7.88 11.30 3.71
N THR A 58 7.93 11.55 2.40
CA THR A 58 7.53 12.85 1.84
C THR A 58 6.26 12.77 1.01
N ASP A 59 5.63 13.92 0.81
CA ASP A 59 4.45 14.06 -0.04
C ASP A 59 4.76 13.66 -1.48
N GLU A 60 5.86 14.15 -2.03
CA GLU A 60 6.26 13.91 -3.42
C GLU A 60 6.37 12.42 -3.71
N GLN A 61 7.03 11.65 -2.81
CA GLN A 61 7.19 10.21 -2.96
C GLN A 61 5.84 9.49 -3.00
N THR A 62 4.88 9.91 -2.17
CA THR A 62 3.58 9.25 -2.10
C THR A 62 2.62 9.74 -3.18
N GLN A 63 2.69 11.02 -3.58
CA GLN A 63 1.93 11.56 -4.70
C GLN A 63 2.31 10.89 -6.02
N GLU A 64 3.59 10.65 -6.24
CA GLU A 64 4.07 9.96 -7.46
C GLU A 64 3.48 8.55 -7.62
N LEU A 65 3.33 7.81 -6.51
CA LEU A 65 2.93 6.40 -6.54
C LEU A 65 1.43 6.18 -6.32
N PHE A 66 0.79 7.02 -5.53
CA PHE A 66 -0.59 6.82 -5.05
C PHE A 66 -1.53 8.00 -5.35
N GLU A 67 -1.03 9.08 -5.94
CA GLU A 67 -1.76 10.35 -6.13
C GLU A 67 -2.39 10.90 -4.83
N VAL A 68 -1.82 10.54 -3.68
CA VAL A 68 -2.29 10.99 -2.36
C VAL A 68 -1.13 11.23 -1.40
N ASN A 69 -1.23 12.28 -0.60
CA ASN A 69 -0.28 12.56 0.48
C ASN A 69 -0.55 11.62 1.67
N LEU A 70 0.08 10.43 1.65
CA LEU A 70 -0.06 9.44 2.73
C LEU A 70 0.45 9.97 4.08
N PRO A 71 1.65 10.61 4.18
CA PRO A 71 2.13 11.18 5.43
C PRO A 71 1.12 12.10 6.11
N MET A 72 0.46 12.99 5.38
CA MET A 72 -0.56 13.89 5.93
C MET A 72 -1.79 13.16 6.46
N THR A 73 -2.10 11.99 5.91
CA THR A 73 -3.19 11.16 6.43
C THR A 73 -2.81 10.35 7.69
N GLY A 74 -1.58 10.45 8.16
CA GLY A 74 -1.04 9.64 9.26
C GLY A 74 -0.77 8.18 8.86
N VAL A 75 -0.48 7.95 7.58
CA VAL A 75 -0.10 6.64 7.05
C VAL A 75 1.33 6.70 6.53
N LEU A 76 2.19 5.87 7.08
CA LEU A 76 3.53 5.61 6.57
C LEU A 76 3.46 4.40 5.62
N ALA A 77 3.85 4.59 4.37
CA ALA A 77 4.09 3.51 3.44
C ALA A 77 5.58 3.14 3.47
N VAL A 78 5.87 1.86 3.68
CA VAL A 78 7.24 1.32 3.64
C VAL A 78 7.29 0.29 2.52
N ARG A 79 8.06 0.56 1.48
CA ARG A 79 8.34 -0.42 0.45
C ARG A 79 9.31 -1.44 1.02
N ALA A 80 8.92 -2.71 1.02
CA ALA A 80 9.71 -3.80 1.59
C ALA A 80 10.00 -4.85 0.52
N GLN A 81 11.20 -5.39 0.55
CA GLN A 81 11.61 -6.58 -0.18
C GLN A 81 12.23 -7.55 0.81
N LEU A 82 11.67 -8.75 0.87
CA LEU A 82 12.18 -9.84 1.69
C LEU A 82 12.65 -10.96 0.77
N GLN A 83 13.86 -11.47 1.06
CA GLN A 83 14.43 -12.63 0.37
C GLN A 83 14.63 -13.74 1.38
N ALA A 84 13.97 -14.87 1.14
CA ALA A 84 14.07 -16.05 1.98
C ALA A 84 15.48 -16.69 1.95
N PRO A 85 15.90 -17.37 3.01
CA PRO A 85 17.07 -18.23 2.96
C PRO A 85 16.87 -19.36 1.93
N SER A 86 17.96 -19.76 1.30
CA SER A 86 17.92 -20.82 0.28
C SER A 86 17.40 -22.14 0.86
N GLY A 87 16.45 -22.76 0.19
CA GLY A 87 16.00 -24.14 0.42
C GLY A 87 14.92 -24.36 1.49
N THR A 88 14.52 -23.33 2.25
CA THR A 88 13.45 -23.50 3.26
C THR A 88 12.49 -22.33 3.21
N PRO A 89 11.20 -22.55 2.85
CA PRO A 89 10.20 -21.50 2.91
C PRO A 89 10.03 -20.93 4.33
N LEU A 90 9.96 -19.61 4.45
CA LEU A 90 9.75 -18.92 5.71
C LEU A 90 8.28 -18.59 5.93
N GLU A 91 7.70 -19.06 7.02
CA GLU A 91 6.32 -18.77 7.38
C GLU A 91 6.14 -17.35 7.91
N LEU A 92 5.53 -16.48 7.10
CA LEU A 92 5.26 -15.09 7.48
C LEU A 92 3.88 -14.88 8.14
N LYS A 93 2.98 -15.86 8.05
CA LYS A 93 1.59 -15.74 8.56
C LYS A 93 1.51 -15.36 10.05
N ARG A 94 2.50 -15.78 10.84
CA ARG A 94 2.57 -15.45 12.27
C ARG A 94 3.50 -14.27 12.57
N ALA A 95 4.24 -13.80 11.58
CA ALA A 95 5.11 -12.65 11.75
C ALA A 95 4.29 -11.40 12.07
N ARG A 96 4.81 -10.58 12.97
CA ARG A 96 4.21 -9.30 13.34
C ARG A 96 5.12 -8.19 12.84
N PHE A 97 4.61 -7.42 11.91
CA PHE A 97 5.28 -6.23 11.39
C PHE A 97 4.82 -5.02 12.20
N VAL A 98 5.74 -4.30 12.79
CA VAL A 98 5.45 -3.12 13.62
C VAL A 98 6.54 -2.06 13.43
N VAL A 99 6.15 -0.80 13.40
CA VAL A 99 7.09 0.33 13.45
C VAL A 99 7.08 0.91 14.85
N HIS A 100 8.25 1.19 15.38
CA HIS A 100 8.45 1.91 16.65
C HIS A 100 9.02 3.29 16.35
N ASP A 101 8.51 4.31 17.04
CA ASP A 101 9.07 5.64 17.01
C ASP A 101 10.11 5.86 18.15
N ALA A 102 10.69 7.07 18.21
CA ALA A 102 11.67 7.44 19.22
C ALA A 102 11.17 7.35 20.66
N GLN A 103 9.85 7.39 20.90
CA GLN A 103 9.20 7.21 22.18
C GLN A 103 8.78 5.75 22.42
N ASN A 104 9.22 4.81 21.57
CA ASN A 104 8.85 3.40 21.60
C ASN A 104 7.34 3.16 21.46
N ARG A 105 6.60 4.08 20.82
CA ARG A 105 5.18 3.87 20.52
C ARG A 105 5.06 3.01 19.27
N GLU A 106 4.18 2.03 19.33
CA GLU A 106 3.92 1.11 18.21
C GLU A 106 2.98 1.73 17.18
N TRP A 107 3.37 1.65 15.91
CA TRP A 107 2.55 2.00 14.76
C TRP A 107 1.96 0.73 14.17
N LYS A 108 0.65 0.69 14.12
CA LYS A 108 -0.08 -0.49 13.69
C LYS A 108 0.00 -0.70 12.18
N LEU A 109 0.33 -1.92 11.76
CA LEU A 109 0.17 -2.36 10.37
C LEU A 109 -1.31 -2.36 9.98
N LEU A 110 -1.64 -1.71 8.88
CA LEU A 110 -2.98 -1.63 8.32
C LEU A 110 -3.18 -2.70 7.24
N SER A 111 -4.37 -3.30 7.21
CA SER A 111 -4.82 -4.03 6.03
C SER A 111 -5.16 -3.06 4.89
N PRO A 112 -5.22 -3.51 3.61
CA PRO A 112 -5.63 -2.66 2.48
C PRO A 112 -6.92 -1.89 2.74
N LYS A 113 -7.94 -2.56 3.24
CA LYS A 113 -9.23 -1.97 3.60
C LYS A 113 -9.11 -0.88 4.67
N GLN A 114 -8.26 -1.10 5.69
CA GLN A 114 -8.00 -0.11 6.75
C GLN A 114 -7.23 1.08 6.19
N THR A 115 -6.24 0.84 5.32
CA THR A 115 -5.46 1.89 4.64
C THR A 115 -6.38 2.80 3.84
N VAL A 116 -7.21 2.24 2.96
CA VAL A 116 -8.20 3.02 2.18
C VAL A 116 -9.16 3.78 3.09
N SER A 117 -9.69 3.13 4.13
CA SER A 117 -10.60 3.79 5.07
C SER A 117 -9.94 4.96 5.80
N ARG A 118 -8.65 4.82 6.15
CA ARG A 118 -7.88 5.88 6.79
C ARG A 118 -7.64 7.06 5.86
N ILE A 119 -7.21 6.79 4.62
CA ILE A 119 -6.99 7.80 3.59
C ILE A 119 -8.29 8.57 3.32
N MET A 120 -9.38 7.88 3.08
CA MET A 120 -10.68 8.51 2.81
C MET A 120 -11.16 9.37 3.99
N SER A 121 -11.04 8.85 5.21
CA SER A 121 -11.45 9.59 6.42
C SER A 121 -10.64 10.86 6.63
N ALA A 122 -9.32 10.81 6.39
CA ALA A 122 -8.44 11.97 6.53
C ALA A 122 -8.73 13.06 5.48
N ASN A 123 -9.18 12.66 4.29
CA ASN A 123 -9.54 13.57 3.21
C ASN A 123 -11.04 13.98 3.24
N GLY A 124 -11.78 13.68 4.31
CA GLY A 124 -13.20 14.05 4.44
C GLY A 124 -14.16 13.30 3.51
N MET A 125 -13.72 12.24 2.86
CA MET A 125 -14.47 11.51 1.81
C MET A 125 -15.41 10.43 2.38
N LYS A 126 -16.31 10.80 3.30
CA LYS A 126 -17.19 9.83 3.98
C LYS A 126 -18.29 9.23 3.09
N LEU A 127 -18.72 9.94 2.05
CA LEU A 127 -19.87 9.57 1.20
C LEU A 127 -19.47 9.32 -0.25
N TYR A 128 -18.35 8.64 -0.47
CA TYR A 128 -17.85 8.42 -1.81
C TYR A 128 -18.46 7.17 -2.49
N ASN A 129 -18.44 7.19 -3.84
CA ASN A 129 -18.93 6.10 -4.69
C ASN A 129 -18.36 4.73 -4.25
N PRO A 130 -19.20 3.74 -3.87
CA PRO A 130 -18.74 2.43 -3.40
C PRO A 130 -17.87 1.66 -4.41
N ASN A 131 -18.10 1.85 -5.71
CA ASN A 131 -17.33 1.17 -6.76
C ASN A 131 -15.90 1.74 -6.86
N ALA A 132 -15.77 3.07 -6.83
CA ALA A 132 -14.46 3.71 -6.83
C ALA A 132 -13.65 3.35 -5.57
N ARG A 133 -14.32 3.23 -4.42
CA ARG A 133 -13.70 2.73 -3.19
C ARG A 133 -13.19 1.30 -3.33
N LYS A 134 -14.00 0.39 -3.90
CA LYS A 134 -13.60 -1.00 -4.12
C LYS A 134 -12.43 -1.10 -5.10
N GLN A 135 -12.44 -0.29 -6.15
CA GLN A 135 -11.33 -0.22 -7.10
C GLN A 135 -10.04 0.20 -6.40
N PHE A 136 -10.07 1.30 -5.65
CA PHE A 136 -8.90 1.77 -4.89
C PHE A 136 -8.43 0.73 -3.85
N GLU A 137 -9.35 0.04 -3.17
CA GLU A 137 -9.01 -1.06 -2.26
C GLU A 137 -8.33 -2.22 -3.00
N SER A 138 -8.79 -2.56 -4.21
CA SER A 138 -8.16 -3.58 -5.06
C SER A 138 -6.75 -3.16 -5.48
N GLU A 139 -6.56 -1.91 -5.88
CA GLU A 139 -5.26 -1.36 -6.22
C GLU A 139 -4.30 -1.41 -5.03
N ILE A 140 -4.69 -0.89 -3.86
CA ILE A 140 -3.87 -0.96 -2.64
C ILE A 140 -3.58 -2.43 -2.24
N THR A 141 -4.52 -3.35 -2.47
CA THR A 141 -4.31 -4.78 -2.19
C THR A 141 -3.22 -5.36 -3.09
N SER A 142 -3.19 -5.02 -4.37
CA SER A 142 -2.18 -5.50 -5.31
C SER A 142 -0.76 -5.03 -4.97
N TYR A 143 -0.64 -3.91 -4.26
CA TYR A 143 0.63 -3.35 -3.78
C TYR A 143 1.05 -3.83 -2.40
N SER A 144 0.09 -4.31 -1.61
CA SER A 144 0.38 -4.71 -0.23
C SER A 144 1.28 -5.94 -0.20
N PHE A 145 2.27 -5.90 0.70
CA PHE A 145 3.13 -7.04 0.94
C PHE A 145 2.30 -8.22 1.45
N ASP A 146 2.37 -9.36 0.76
CA ASP A 146 1.65 -10.57 1.16
C ASP A 146 2.36 -11.27 2.32
N THR A 147 1.75 -11.23 3.50
CA THR A 147 2.22 -11.91 4.71
C THR A 147 1.55 -13.26 4.93
N LYS A 148 0.63 -13.69 4.06
CA LYS A 148 -0.17 -14.91 4.28
C LYS A 148 0.46 -16.14 3.63
N THR A 149 1.13 -15.94 2.50
CA THR A 149 1.80 -17.01 1.75
C THR A 149 3.21 -17.19 2.29
N PRO A 150 3.72 -18.42 2.44
CA PRO A 150 5.12 -18.67 2.80
C PRO A 150 6.07 -17.95 1.82
N LEU A 151 7.17 -17.43 2.34
CA LEU A 151 8.22 -16.79 1.56
C LEU A 151 9.23 -17.86 1.15
N ASP A 152 9.25 -18.20 -0.14
CA ASP A 152 10.12 -19.23 -0.73
C ASP A 152 11.26 -18.66 -1.60
N SER A 153 11.15 -17.38 -1.94
CA SER A 153 12.09 -16.68 -2.81
C SER A 153 12.16 -15.20 -2.42
N THR A 154 12.19 -14.31 -3.38
CA THR A 154 12.11 -12.87 -3.16
C THR A 154 10.68 -12.38 -3.33
N ARG A 155 10.21 -11.59 -2.39
CA ARG A 155 8.89 -10.93 -2.43
C ARG A 155 9.03 -9.47 -2.11
N SER A 156 8.33 -8.63 -2.90
CA SER A 156 8.26 -7.19 -2.69
C SER A 156 6.82 -6.73 -2.51
N GLY A 157 6.62 -5.61 -1.81
CA GLY A 157 5.33 -4.98 -1.63
C GLY A 157 5.40 -3.81 -0.65
N PHE A 158 4.27 -3.18 -0.38
CA PHE A 158 4.18 -2.10 0.58
C PHE A 158 3.57 -2.58 1.90
N LEU A 159 4.15 -2.13 2.99
CA LEU A 159 3.61 -2.20 4.34
C LEU A 159 3.09 -0.81 4.70
N PHE A 160 1.83 -0.72 5.11
CA PHE A 160 1.19 0.54 5.49
C PHE A 160 1.01 0.59 7.00
N PHE A 161 1.60 1.60 7.66
CA PHE A 161 1.52 1.74 9.11
C PHE A 161 0.77 3.01 9.48
N GLN A 162 -0.01 2.95 10.55
CA GLN A 162 -0.72 4.10 11.08
C GLN A 162 0.00 4.68 12.28
N THR A 163 0.19 6.01 12.29
CA THR A 163 0.67 6.74 13.48
C THR A 163 -0.28 6.49 14.66
N PRO A 164 0.23 6.36 15.89
CA PRO A 164 -0.59 6.04 17.07
C PRO A 164 -1.74 7.03 17.31
N ASP A 165 -1.49 8.31 17.06
CA ASP A 165 -2.43 9.42 17.28
C ASP A 165 -3.17 9.84 15.99
N LYS A 166 -2.93 9.14 14.88
CA LYS A 166 -3.49 9.45 13.54
C LYS A 166 -3.11 10.84 13.02
N ARG A 167 -2.07 11.45 13.54
CA ARG A 167 -1.51 12.71 13.02
C ARG A 167 -0.57 12.44 11.86
N ALA A 168 -0.19 13.49 11.16
CA ALA A 168 0.78 13.41 10.07
C ALA A 168 2.08 12.72 10.52
N VAL A 169 2.70 11.99 9.60
CA VAL A 169 4.01 11.37 9.80
C VAL A 169 5.05 12.50 9.85
N ASP A 170 5.88 12.52 10.89
CA ASP A 170 7.05 13.40 10.95
C ASP A 170 8.25 12.65 10.32
N ALA A 171 8.72 13.15 9.18
CA ALA A 171 9.84 12.56 8.45
C ALA A 171 11.19 12.60 9.22
N ASN A 172 11.30 13.49 10.22
CA ASN A 172 12.53 13.66 10.98
C ASN A 172 12.59 12.76 12.22
N GLN A 173 11.50 12.12 12.61
CA GLN A 173 11.50 11.25 13.79
C GLN A 173 12.18 9.91 13.46
N LYS A 174 12.96 9.41 14.41
CA LYS A 174 13.58 8.07 14.29
C LYS A 174 12.50 7.00 14.27
N LEU A 175 12.52 6.17 13.23
CA LEU A 175 11.59 5.07 13.04
C LEU A 175 12.36 3.77 12.87
N THR A 176 11.88 2.71 13.49
CA THR A 176 12.46 1.36 13.39
C THR A 176 11.35 0.38 13.01
N LEU A 177 11.51 -0.32 11.89
CA LEU A 177 10.66 -1.47 11.55
C LEU A 177 11.17 -2.70 12.26
N SER A 178 10.29 -3.38 12.98
CA SER A 178 10.55 -4.69 13.59
C SER A 178 9.66 -5.76 12.96
N ILE A 179 10.25 -6.92 12.67
CA ILE A 179 9.53 -8.12 12.25
C ILE A 179 9.70 -9.13 13.38
N GLU A 180 8.66 -9.25 14.17
CA GLU A 180 8.61 -10.10 15.37
C GLU A 180 8.00 -11.47 15.06
N ARG A 181 8.11 -12.41 16.00
CA ARG A 181 7.56 -13.76 15.91
C ARG A 181 8.12 -14.58 14.74
N LEU A 182 9.29 -14.20 14.26
CA LEU A 182 10.16 -15.04 13.46
C LEU A 182 11.04 -15.87 14.39
N PRO A 183 11.69 -16.95 13.91
CA PRO A 183 12.69 -17.69 14.69
C PRO A 183 13.77 -16.77 15.25
N GLN A 184 14.14 -15.74 14.52
CA GLN A 184 14.97 -14.62 14.98
C GLN A 184 14.28 -13.31 14.57
N PRO A 185 13.91 -12.44 15.52
CA PRO A 185 13.37 -11.13 15.23
C PRO A 185 14.33 -10.27 14.41
N VAL A 186 13.80 -9.47 13.52
CA VAL A 186 14.54 -8.54 12.67
C VAL A 186 14.18 -7.12 13.04
N SER A 187 15.17 -6.24 13.19
CA SER A 187 14.94 -4.79 13.38
C SER A 187 15.80 -4.00 12.42
N ILE A 188 15.21 -2.99 11.78
CA ILE A 188 15.88 -2.15 10.80
C ILE A 188 15.43 -0.69 10.95
N ALA A 189 16.41 0.23 11.05
CA ALA A 189 16.13 1.65 11.06
C ALA A 189 15.58 2.08 9.68
N LEU A 190 14.53 2.89 9.68
CA LEU A 190 13.92 3.39 8.45
C LEU A 190 14.57 4.70 7.97
N ASN A 191 15.14 5.48 8.90
CA ASN A 191 15.78 6.77 8.61
C ASN A 191 16.92 7.07 9.58
#